data_5902b9dfe819468ec039d078718627a2
#
_entry.id   5902b9dfe819468ec039d078718627a2
#
_cell.length_a   1.000
_cell.length_b   1.000
_cell.length_c   1.000
_cell.angle_alpha   90.00
_cell.angle_beta   90.00
_cell.angle_gamma   90.00
#
_symmetry.space_group_name_H-M   'P 1'
#
loop_
_entity.id
_entity.type
_entity.pdbx_description
1 polymer ?
#
loop_
_entity_poly.entity_id
_entity_poly.type
_entity_poly.pdbx_seq_one_letter_code
_entity_poly.pdbx_strand_id
1 'polypeptide(L)'
;MHHYRTPDAAFEALPDFPFEPHYLEWNGLRVHHLDEGAADAPVMLLMHGEPTWSYLYRNWIPTLVAAGFRVIVPDHVGFGRSDKPIDDDWYVIERHCERLRHLIDTLDLRTITIVVQDWGGPIGLRQVCDQPDRFQRVVILNTWLHHQGYEYSDGIRMWRQMATNPEQLGGDMPTGRIVAGSLRREGHDRSALCAAYDAPYDGAASKAGARRFPFCIPFA
;
A
#
# COMPACT_ATOMS: atom_id res chain seq x y z
N MET A 1 -5.49 -12.66 -17.54
CA MET A 1 -4.33 -12.57 -16.60
C MET A 1 -4.61 -13.47 -15.41
N HIS A 2 -3.65 -14.32 -15.01
CA HIS A 2 -3.82 -15.13 -13.82
C HIS A 2 -3.53 -14.28 -12.58
N HIS A 3 -4.46 -14.27 -11.63
CA HIS A 3 -4.31 -13.57 -10.37
C HIS A 3 -4.92 -14.38 -9.23
N TYR A 4 -4.39 -14.19 -8.04
CA TYR A 4 -4.96 -14.68 -6.80
C TYR A 4 -5.90 -13.61 -6.22
N ARG A 5 -7.06 -14.04 -5.72
CA ARG A 5 -7.98 -13.22 -4.96
C ARG A 5 -8.15 -13.80 -3.56
N THR A 6 -7.79 -13.02 -2.57
CA THR A 6 -7.93 -13.43 -1.17
C THR A 6 -9.42 -13.58 -0.83
N PRO A 7 -9.84 -14.69 -0.24
CA PRO A 7 -11.21 -14.85 0.26
C PRO A 7 -11.54 -13.81 1.33
N ASP A 8 -12.75 -13.27 1.33
CA ASP A 8 -13.18 -12.23 2.27
C ASP A 8 -13.10 -12.70 3.73
N ALA A 9 -13.31 -14.00 3.98
CA ALA A 9 -13.16 -14.63 5.31
C ALA A 9 -11.77 -14.41 5.95
N ALA A 10 -10.71 -14.19 5.16
CA ALA A 10 -9.37 -13.91 5.69
C ALA A 10 -9.29 -12.58 6.44
N PHE A 11 -10.27 -11.68 6.26
CA PHE A 11 -10.29 -10.34 6.82
C PHE A 11 -11.34 -10.13 7.91
N GLU A 12 -12.18 -11.15 8.23
CA GLU A 12 -13.32 -11.00 9.15
C GLU A 12 -12.92 -10.81 10.63
N ALA A 13 -11.77 -11.37 11.03
CA ALA A 13 -11.33 -11.37 12.43
C ALA A 13 -10.15 -10.43 12.72
N LEU A 14 -9.92 -9.43 11.87
CA LEU A 14 -8.80 -8.52 12.05
C LEU A 14 -9.06 -7.53 13.19
N PRO A 15 -8.13 -7.40 14.16
CA PRO A 15 -8.31 -6.46 15.25
C PRO A 15 -8.32 -5.01 14.74
N ASP A 16 -9.23 -4.21 15.31
CA ASP A 16 -9.38 -2.77 15.02
C ASP A 16 -9.58 -2.43 13.53
N PHE A 17 -10.23 -3.34 12.76
CA PHE A 17 -10.45 -3.15 11.33
C PHE A 17 -11.91 -3.41 10.91
N PRO A 18 -12.88 -2.64 11.43
CA PRO A 18 -14.31 -2.85 11.17
C PRO A 18 -14.82 -2.16 9.89
N PHE A 19 -13.93 -1.82 8.95
CA PHE A 19 -14.28 -1.01 7.77
C PHE A 19 -14.86 -1.86 6.66
N GLU A 20 -15.93 -1.31 6.01
CA GLU A 20 -16.54 -1.94 4.84
C GLU A 20 -15.62 -1.83 3.62
N PRO A 21 -15.41 -2.91 2.87
CA PRO A 21 -14.58 -2.89 1.68
C PRO A 21 -15.31 -2.29 0.48
N HIS A 22 -14.65 -1.39 -0.25
CA HIS A 22 -15.11 -0.90 -1.54
C HIS A 22 -14.18 -1.39 -2.65
N TYR A 23 -14.74 -1.59 -3.85
CA TYR A 23 -13.97 -2.14 -4.97
C TYR A 23 -14.25 -1.37 -6.26
N LEU A 24 -13.21 -1.22 -7.07
CA LEU A 24 -13.28 -0.77 -8.46
C LEU A 24 -12.70 -1.85 -9.37
N GLU A 25 -13.21 -1.90 -10.60
CA GLU A 25 -12.61 -2.73 -11.65
C GLU A 25 -11.56 -1.92 -12.41
N TRP A 26 -10.38 -2.47 -12.57
CA TRP A 26 -9.30 -1.88 -13.35
C TRP A 26 -8.53 -2.94 -14.14
N ASN A 27 -8.59 -2.89 -15.47
CA ASN A 27 -7.91 -3.83 -16.37
C ASN A 27 -8.16 -5.31 -16.05
N GLY A 28 -9.40 -5.64 -15.63
CA GLY A 28 -9.80 -7.01 -15.28
C GLY A 28 -9.34 -7.45 -13.89
N LEU A 29 -8.89 -6.53 -13.06
CA LEU A 29 -8.55 -6.74 -11.66
C LEU A 29 -9.55 -6.01 -10.76
N ARG A 30 -9.97 -6.66 -9.68
CA ARG A 30 -10.70 -6.04 -8.57
C ARG A 30 -9.70 -5.32 -7.67
N VAL A 31 -9.84 -3.99 -7.53
CA VAL A 31 -8.96 -3.17 -6.71
C VAL A 31 -9.72 -2.58 -5.53
N HIS A 32 -9.19 -2.77 -4.34
CA HIS A 32 -9.83 -2.40 -3.07
C HIS A 32 -9.46 -0.99 -2.64
N HIS A 33 -10.38 -0.34 -1.95
CA HIS A 33 -10.15 0.85 -1.14
C HIS A 33 -11.14 0.91 0.02
N LEU A 34 -10.76 1.61 1.09
CA LEU A 34 -11.69 2.07 2.12
C LEU A 34 -12.18 3.47 1.74
N ASP A 35 -13.43 3.79 2.10
CA ASP A 35 -14.06 5.09 1.85
C ASP A 35 -14.93 5.44 3.06
N GLU A 36 -14.37 6.18 4.00
CA GLU A 36 -14.99 6.46 5.29
C GLU A 36 -15.23 7.97 5.48
N GLY A 37 -16.36 8.32 6.08
CA GLY A 37 -16.76 9.71 6.33
C GLY A 37 -17.77 10.24 5.32
N ALA A 38 -18.06 11.55 5.39
CA ALA A 38 -19.06 12.16 4.51
C ALA A 38 -18.51 12.33 3.09
N ALA A 39 -19.33 12.00 2.08
CA ALA A 39 -18.92 11.97 0.67
C ALA A 39 -18.49 13.37 0.13
N ASP A 40 -19.01 14.43 0.70
CA ASP A 40 -18.74 15.82 0.34
C ASP A 40 -17.64 16.49 1.18
N ALA A 41 -17.05 15.75 2.14
CA ALA A 41 -15.99 16.26 2.99
C ALA A 41 -14.64 16.36 2.24
N PRO A 42 -13.71 17.22 2.72
CA PRO A 42 -12.34 17.26 2.20
C PRO A 42 -11.66 15.90 2.28
N VAL A 43 -10.94 15.52 1.24
CA VAL A 43 -10.40 14.15 1.10
C VAL A 43 -9.03 14.02 1.77
N MET A 44 -8.88 12.97 2.59
CA MET A 44 -7.60 12.42 3.03
C MET A 44 -7.31 11.13 2.26
N LEU A 45 -6.34 11.15 1.35
CA LEU A 45 -5.91 9.99 0.58
C LEU A 45 -4.66 9.40 1.23
N LEU A 46 -4.76 8.21 1.84
CA LEU A 46 -3.70 7.59 2.63
C LEU A 46 -3.04 6.45 1.83
N MET A 47 -1.77 6.63 1.46
CA MET A 47 -1.03 5.72 0.59
C MET A 47 -0.04 4.88 1.39
N HIS A 48 -0.25 3.57 1.41
CA HIS A 48 0.67 2.60 2.02
C HIS A 48 1.83 2.26 1.09
N GLY A 49 2.81 1.53 1.62
CA GLY A 49 3.93 0.96 0.87
C GLY A 49 4.09 -0.55 1.06
N GLU A 50 5.26 -1.05 0.74
CA GLU A 50 5.62 -2.47 0.81
C GLU A 50 6.22 -2.79 2.21
N PRO A 51 5.86 -3.90 2.85
CA PRO A 51 4.83 -4.90 2.49
C PRO A 51 3.50 -4.70 3.25
N THR A 52 3.11 -3.45 3.46
CA THR A 52 1.88 -3.08 4.19
C THR A 52 0.64 -3.04 3.27
N TRP A 53 -0.51 -2.74 3.83
CA TRP A 53 -1.78 -2.53 3.13
C TRP A 53 -2.68 -1.59 3.96
N SER A 54 -3.91 -1.32 3.57
CA SER A 54 -4.79 -0.33 4.20
C SER A 54 -4.94 -0.50 5.72
N TYR A 55 -4.70 -1.70 6.25
CA TYR A 55 -4.63 -1.98 7.69
C TYR A 55 -3.61 -1.09 8.45
N LEU A 56 -2.60 -0.57 7.77
CA LEU A 56 -1.62 0.36 8.32
C LEU A 56 -2.29 1.57 8.97
N TYR A 57 -3.36 2.07 8.34
CA TYR A 57 -4.04 3.31 8.73
C TYR A 57 -5.26 3.12 9.63
N ARG A 58 -5.57 1.88 10.06
CA ARG A 58 -6.78 1.56 10.82
C ARG A 58 -7.03 2.46 12.03
N ASN A 59 -5.96 2.83 12.74
CA ASN A 59 -6.06 3.70 13.92
C ASN A 59 -6.18 5.20 13.58
N TRP A 60 -5.85 5.59 12.35
CA TRP A 60 -5.94 6.97 11.90
C TRP A 60 -7.34 7.30 11.38
N ILE A 61 -7.97 6.35 10.71
CA ILE A 61 -9.26 6.53 10.04
C ILE A 61 -10.32 7.14 10.99
N PRO A 62 -10.60 6.57 12.19
CA PRO A 62 -11.64 7.12 13.06
C PRO A 62 -11.35 8.56 13.50
N THR A 63 -10.08 8.89 13.76
CA THR A 63 -9.67 10.24 14.17
C THR A 63 -9.85 11.24 13.01
N LEU A 64 -9.49 10.86 11.79
CA LEU A 64 -9.62 11.73 10.62
C LEU A 64 -11.09 11.94 10.24
N VAL A 65 -11.91 10.89 10.31
CA VAL A 65 -13.36 10.99 10.07
C VAL A 65 -14.01 11.91 11.14
N ALA A 66 -13.65 11.73 12.41
CA ALA A 66 -14.14 12.60 13.48
C ALA A 66 -13.70 14.07 13.33
N ALA A 67 -12.57 14.31 12.65
CA ALA A 67 -12.08 15.65 12.28
C ALA A 67 -12.77 16.23 11.03
N GLY A 68 -13.73 15.52 10.44
CA GLY A 68 -14.53 16.00 9.31
C GLY A 68 -13.90 15.73 7.94
N PHE A 69 -13.04 14.74 7.79
CA PHE A 69 -12.49 14.32 6.50
C PHE A 69 -13.21 13.09 5.94
N ARG A 70 -13.26 13.00 4.60
CA ARG A 70 -13.48 11.74 3.88
C ARG A 70 -12.14 11.04 3.71
N VAL A 71 -12.02 9.83 4.20
CA VAL A 71 -10.74 9.08 4.27
C VAL A 71 -10.76 7.97 3.25
N ILE A 72 -9.93 8.08 2.22
CA ILE A 72 -9.76 7.07 1.17
C ILE A 72 -8.43 6.35 1.38
N VAL A 73 -8.49 5.03 1.50
CA VAL A 73 -7.30 4.20 1.75
C VAL A 73 -7.26 3.05 0.75
N PRO A 74 -6.62 3.22 -0.41
CA PRO A 74 -6.52 2.16 -1.40
C PRO A 74 -5.49 1.11 -1.02
N ASP A 75 -5.75 -0.15 -1.36
CA ASP A 75 -4.72 -1.19 -1.44
C ASP A 75 -4.08 -1.19 -2.82
N HIS A 76 -2.76 -1.20 -2.89
CA HIS A 76 -2.07 -1.44 -4.15
C HIS A 76 -2.43 -2.83 -4.70
N VAL A 77 -2.46 -2.98 -6.04
CA VAL A 77 -2.56 -4.30 -6.66
C VAL A 77 -1.42 -5.19 -6.15
N GLY A 78 -1.74 -6.42 -5.75
CA GLY A 78 -0.77 -7.31 -5.11
C GLY A 78 -0.78 -7.24 -3.57
N PHE A 79 -1.56 -6.35 -2.96
CA PHE A 79 -1.60 -6.13 -1.52
C PHE A 79 -3.03 -6.10 -0.98
N GLY A 80 -3.19 -6.31 0.31
CA GLY A 80 -4.46 -6.22 1.01
C GLY A 80 -5.58 -7.02 0.34
N ARG A 81 -6.73 -6.38 0.17
CA ARG A 81 -7.91 -6.98 -0.48
C ARG A 81 -7.91 -6.85 -2.01
N SER A 82 -6.94 -6.12 -2.60
CA SER A 82 -6.80 -6.04 -4.06
C SER A 82 -6.33 -7.35 -4.66
N ASP A 83 -6.74 -7.63 -5.92
CA ASP A 83 -6.27 -8.79 -6.67
C ASP A 83 -4.74 -8.81 -6.81
N LYS A 84 -4.18 -10.00 -6.91
CA LYS A 84 -2.74 -10.25 -6.90
C LYS A 84 -2.33 -11.02 -8.15
N PRO A 85 -1.95 -10.34 -9.25
CA PRO A 85 -1.28 -11.00 -10.37
C PRO A 85 -0.14 -11.89 -9.87
N ILE A 86 -0.06 -13.13 -10.38
CA ILE A 86 0.96 -14.10 -9.96
C ILE A 86 2.26 -13.98 -10.74
N ASP A 87 2.26 -13.16 -11.78
CA ASP A 87 3.43 -12.87 -12.61
C ASP A 87 4.21 -11.69 -11.99
N ASP A 88 5.43 -11.93 -11.57
CA ASP A 88 6.31 -10.92 -10.97
C ASP A 88 6.57 -9.74 -11.94
N ASP A 89 6.65 -9.98 -13.25
CA ASP A 89 6.89 -8.94 -14.27
C ASP A 89 5.68 -8.01 -14.50
N TRP A 90 4.52 -8.38 -13.93
CA TRP A 90 3.38 -7.48 -13.92
C TRP A 90 3.64 -6.22 -13.08
N TYR A 91 4.41 -6.34 -12.01
CA TYR A 91 4.60 -5.29 -11.02
C TYR A 91 5.67 -4.29 -11.44
N VAL A 92 5.23 -3.22 -12.07
CA VAL A 92 6.03 -2.04 -12.39
C VAL A 92 5.36 -0.80 -11.79
N ILE A 93 6.13 0.18 -11.39
CA ILE A 93 5.64 1.36 -10.66
C ILE A 93 4.64 2.17 -11.49
N GLU A 94 4.83 2.24 -12.79
CA GLU A 94 3.95 2.93 -13.73
C GLU A 94 2.51 2.39 -13.66
N ARG A 95 2.31 1.08 -13.60
CA ARG A 95 0.97 0.47 -13.47
C ARG A 95 0.30 0.83 -12.14
N HIS A 96 1.07 0.93 -11.06
CA HIS A 96 0.53 1.40 -9.77
C HIS A 96 0.13 2.88 -9.84
N CYS A 97 0.89 3.72 -10.54
CA CYS A 97 0.53 5.10 -10.80
C CYS A 97 -0.77 5.22 -11.63
N GLU A 98 -0.88 4.44 -12.72
CA GLU A 98 -2.08 4.40 -13.57
C GLU A 98 -3.31 3.93 -12.78
N ARG A 99 -3.17 2.89 -11.93
CA ARG A 99 -4.24 2.41 -11.09
C ARG A 99 -4.69 3.47 -10.07
N LEU A 100 -3.75 4.18 -9.43
CA LEU A 100 -4.10 5.25 -8.50
C LEU A 100 -4.79 6.40 -9.21
N ARG A 101 -4.34 6.78 -10.40
CA ARG A 101 -5.01 7.76 -11.25
C ARG A 101 -6.44 7.34 -11.55
N HIS A 102 -6.66 6.09 -11.95
CA HIS A 102 -8.00 5.55 -12.21
C HIS A 102 -8.91 5.69 -10.99
N LEU A 103 -8.43 5.39 -9.78
CA LEU A 103 -9.21 5.57 -8.55
C LEU A 103 -9.57 7.05 -8.32
N ILE A 104 -8.60 7.96 -8.43
CA ILE A 104 -8.80 9.40 -8.24
C ILE A 104 -9.84 9.94 -9.24
N ASP A 105 -9.75 9.52 -10.49
CA ASP A 105 -10.64 9.97 -11.57
C ASP A 105 -12.05 9.37 -11.43
N THR A 106 -12.16 8.08 -11.11
CA THR A 106 -13.44 7.37 -10.97
C THR A 106 -14.26 7.89 -9.78
N LEU A 107 -13.60 8.18 -8.66
CA LEU A 107 -14.26 8.76 -7.48
C LEU A 107 -14.36 10.29 -7.55
N ASP A 108 -13.87 10.92 -8.62
CA ASP A 108 -13.74 12.37 -8.81
C ASP A 108 -13.18 13.08 -7.56
N LEU A 109 -12.12 12.53 -6.99
CA LEU A 109 -11.53 13.08 -5.77
C LEU A 109 -10.94 14.45 -6.04
N ARG A 110 -11.27 15.42 -5.17
CA ARG A 110 -10.82 16.82 -5.25
C ARG A 110 -10.46 17.34 -3.86
N THR A 111 -9.75 18.45 -3.81
CA THR A 111 -9.31 19.06 -2.54
C THR A 111 -8.55 18.04 -1.66
N ILE A 112 -7.72 17.23 -2.31
CA ILE A 112 -7.06 16.08 -1.69
C ILE A 112 -5.90 16.56 -0.80
N THR A 113 -5.88 16.12 0.44
CA THR A 113 -4.67 16.02 1.25
C THR A 113 -4.14 14.59 1.10
N ILE A 114 -3.02 14.42 0.43
CA ILE A 114 -2.41 13.10 0.28
C ILE A 114 -1.38 12.85 1.37
N VAL A 115 -1.44 11.68 1.99
CA VAL A 115 -0.45 11.18 2.95
C VAL A 115 0.27 10.01 2.30
N VAL A 116 1.58 10.12 2.17
CA VAL A 116 2.41 9.14 1.47
C VAL A 116 3.48 8.55 2.40
N GLN A 117 3.64 7.24 2.35
CA GLN A 117 4.62 6.48 3.11
C GLN A 117 5.23 5.40 2.22
N ASP A 118 6.55 5.18 2.31
CA ASP A 118 7.30 4.15 1.56
C ASP A 118 6.98 4.25 0.05
N TRP A 119 6.60 3.16 -0.64
CA TRP A 119 6.20 3.18 -2.06
C TRP A 119 4.96 4.02 -2.35
N GLY A 120 4.14 4.31 -1.35
CA GLY A 120 3.08 5.32 -1.49
C GLY A 120 3.62 6.71 -1.87
N GLY A 121 4.90 6.99 -1.57
CA GLY A 121 5.59 8.23 -1.98
C GLY A 121 5.73 8.35 -3.48
N PRO A 122 6.57 7.55 -4.16
CA PRO A 122 6.74 7.62 -5.61
C PRO A 122 5.42 7.52 -6.39
N ILE A 123 4.51 6.63 -5.96
CA ILE A 123 3.23 6.40 -6.62
C ILE A 123 2.27 7.59 -6.42
N GLY A 124 2.15 8.08 -5.18
CA GLY A 124 1.23 9.17 -4.82
C GLY A 124 1.71 10.52 -5.31
N LEU A 125 3.01 10.85 -5.13
CA LEU A 125 3.58 12.12 -5.55
C LEU A 125 3.58 12.28 -7.08
N ARG A 126 3.62 11.19 -7.83
CA ARG A 126 3.40 11.24 -9.29
C ARG A 126 2.03 11.82 -9.62
N GLN A 127 0.96 11.49 -8.86
CA GLN A 127 -0.36 12.06 -9.09
C GLN A 127 -0.41 13.56 -8.78
N VAL A 128 0.31 14.00 -7.74
CA VAL A 128 0.43 15.43 -7.41
C VAL A 128 1.06 16.22 -8.56
N CYS A 129 2.09 15.64 -9.20
CA CYS A 129 2.73 16.26 -10.37
C CYS A 129 1.82 16.26 -11.60
N ASP A 130 1.12 15.15 -11.85
CA ASP A 130 0.32 14.96 -13.07
C ASP A 130 -1.04 15.71 -13.02
N GLN A 131 -1.61 15.91 -11.82
CA GLN A 131 -2.93 16.49 -11.58
C GLN A 131 -2.91 17.50 -10.41
N PRO A 132 -2.03 18.54 -10.40
CA PRO A 132 -1.81 19.40 -9.25
C PRO A 132 -3.08 20.08 -8.73
N ASP A 133 -4.03 20.39 -9.60
CA ASP A 133 -5.29 21.08 -9.25
C ASP A 133 -6.23 20.24 -8.38
N ARG A 134 -6.03 18.92 -8.28
CA ARG A 134 -6.80 18.04 -7.40
C ARG A 134 -6.28 18.05 -5.97
N PHE A 135 -5.03 18.45 -5.75
CA PHE A 135 -4.34 18.31 -4.46
C PHE A 135 -4.19 19.66 -3.76
N GLN A 136 -4.48 19.68 -2.46
CA GLN A 136 -4.34 20.86 -1.62
C GLN A 136 -3.14 20.80 -0.70
N ARG A 137 -2.81 19.60 -0.19
CA ARG A 137 -1.71 19.37 0.75
C ARG A 137 -1.03 18.04 0.51
N VAL A 138 0.23 17.97 0.89
CA VAL A 138 1.04 16.74 0.86
C VAL A 138 1.64 16.52 2.24
N VAL A 139 1.45 15.33 2.80
CA VAL A 139 2.08 14.86 4.04
C VAL A 139 3.03 13.72 3.68
N ILE A 140 4.30 13.88 3.98
CA ILE A 140 5.36 12.94 3.60
C ILE A 140 5.89 12.23 4.84
N LEU A 141 5.80 10.91 4.86
CA LEU A 141 6.21 10.04 5.96
C LEU A 141 7.15 8.95 5.42
N ASN A 142 8.38 8.90 5.92
CA ASN A 142 9.33 7.78 5.66
C ASN A 142 9.25 7.24 4.22
N THR A 143 9.50 8.11 3.26
CA THR A 143 9.53 7.81 1.83
C THR A 143 10.68 8.52 1.15
N TRP A 144 10.82 8.35 -0.16
CA TRP A 144 11.88 8.98 -0.95
C TRP A 144 11.39 9.38 -2.34
N LEU A 145 12.13 10.29 -2.96
CA LEU A 145 12.05 10.58 -4.39
C LEU A 145 13.41 10.34 -5.01
N HIS A 146 13.44 9.47 -6.00
CA HIS A 146 14.65 9.20 -6.74
C HIS A 146 14.99 10.35 -7.68
N HIS A 147 16.27 10.69 -7.76
CA HIS A 147 16.81 11.64 -8.73
C HIS A 147 18.20 11.18 -9.16
N GLN A 148 18.70 11.72 -10.23
CA GLN A 148 20.06 11.45 -10.68
C GLN A 148 21.06 11.80 -9.58
N GLY A 149 21.96 10.87 -9.25
CA GLY A 149 22.94 11.03 -8.17
C GLY A 149 22.38 10.79 -6.76
N TYR A 150 21.19 10.19 -6.62
CA TYR A 150 20.67 9.82 -5.31
C TYR A 150 21.54 8.72 -4.66
N GLU A 151 22.03 9.00 -3.48
CA GLU A 151 22.82 8.04 -2.70
C GLU A 151 21.93 7.29 -1.69
N TYR A 152 21.80 6.00 -1.91
CA TYR A 152 21.06 5.14 -0.99
C TYR A 152 21.83 4.87 0.29
N SER A 153 21.15 4.90 1.44
CA SER A 153 21.72 4.49 2.71
C SER A 153 22.08 3.00 2.71
N ASP A 154 23.03 2.62 3.58
CA ASP A 154 23.41 1.21 3.77
C ASP A 154 22.20 0.34 4.14
N GLY A 155 21.25 0.88 4.91
CA GLY A 155 20.01 0.20 5.26
C GLY A 155 19.18 -0.19 4.04
N ILE A 156 19.00 0.72 3.07
CA ILE A 156 18.26 0.43 1.83
C ILE A 156 19.03 -0.54 0.94
N ARG A 157 20.36 -0.41 0.86
CA ARG A 157 21.21 -1.38 0.11
C ARG A 157 21.09 -2.79 0.69
N MET A 158 21.20 -2.92 2.00
CA MET A 158 21.06 -4.18 2.72
C MET A 158 19.63 -4.75 2.56
N TRP A 159 18.60 -3.92 2.71
CA TRP A 159 17.22 -4.32 2.48
C TRP A 159 17.03 -4.92 1.09
N ARG A 160 17.45 -4.20 0.05
CA ARG A 160 17.34 -4.71 -1.32
C ARG A 160 18.07 -6.03 -1.52
N GLN A 161 19.30 -6.13 -1.01
CA GLN A 161 20.09 -7.37 -1.11
C GLN A 161 19.37 -8.56 -0.48
N MET A 162 18.82 -8.39 0.72
CA MET A 162 18.08 -9.45 1.43
C MET A 162 16.74 -9.76 0.76
N ALA A 163 16.00 -8.74 0.37
CA ALA A 163 14.65 -8.87 -0.17
C ALA A 163 14.63 -9.42 -1.60
N THR A 164 15.72 -9.27 -2.37
CA THR A 164 15.85 -9.84 -3.72
C THR A 164 16.56 -11.19 -3.74
N ASN A 165 17.08 -11.67 -2.61
CA ASN A 165 17.73 -12.97 -2.52
C ASN A 165 16.71 -14.07 -2.18
N PRO A 166 16.48 -15.07 -3.07
CA PRO A 166 15.52 -16.16 -2.83
C PRO A 166 15.83 -17.01 -1.60
N GLU A 167 17.09 -17.11 -1.21
CA GLU A 167 17.54 -17.88 -0.01
C GLU A 167 17.30 -17.12 1.30
N GLN A 168 16.91 -15.84 1.22
CA GLN A 168 16.63 -14.97 2.36
C GLN A 168 15.16 -14.56 2.36
N LEU A 169 14.86 -13.26 2.19
CA LEU A 169 13.49 -12.76 2.21
C LEU A 169 12.77 -12.91 0.86
N GLY A 170 13.50 -12.88 -0.25
CA GLY A 170 12.93 -12.86 -1.60
C GLY A 170 12.22 -14.14 -2.03
N GLY A 171 12.43 -15.29 -1.34
CA GLY A 171 11.74 -16.54 -1.67
C GLY A 171 10.27 -16.54 -1.27
N ASP A 172 9.97 -16.17 -0.04
CA ASP A 172 8.59 -16.15 0.51
C ASP A 172 8.12 -14.77 0.97
N MET A 173 9.00 -13.81 1.12
CA MET A 173 8.70 -12.48 1.65
C MET A 173 7.76 -12.55 2.87
N PRO A 174 8.26 -12.78 4.08
CA PRO A 174 7.43 -12.98 5.28
C PRO A 174 6.86 -11.65 5.78
N THR A 175 5.81 -11.15 5.12
CA THR A 175 5.24 -9.79 5.25
C THR A 175 4.89 -9.44 6.69
N GLY A 176 4.16 -10.30 7.38
CA GLY A 176 3.79 -10.08 8.78
C GLY A 176 5.00 -9.98 9.71
N ARG A 177 6.00 -10.86 9.54
CA ARG A 177 7.22 -10.84 10.34
C ARG A 177 8.06 -9.59 10.10
N ILE A 178 8.14 -9.13 8.86
CA ILE A 178 8.88 -7.90 8.50
C ILE A 178 8.23 -6.70 9.21
N VAL A 179 6.90 -6.54 9.07
CA VAL A 179 6.18 -5.40 9.67
C VAL A 179 6.21 -5.48 11.19
N ALA A 180 5.84 -6.62 11.80
CA ALA A 180 5.85 -6.78 13.25
C ALA A 180 7.27 -6.63 13.85
N GLY A 181 8.30 -7.05 13.13
CA GLY A 181 9.71 -6.92 13.52
C GLY A 181 10.26 -5.49 13.43
N SER A 182 9.71 -4.66 12.55
CA SER A 182 10.14 -3.26 12.39
C SER A 182 9.66 -2.33 13.51
N LEU A 183 8.61 -2.72 14.24
CA LEU A 183 8.04 -1.90 15.30
C LEU A 183 8.97 -1.82 16.51
N ARG A 184 9.32 -0.59 16.91
CA ARG A 184 10.16 -0.30 18.09
C ARG A 184 9.34 -0.08 19.36
N ARG A 185 8.08 0.32 19.21
CA ARG A 185 7.20 0.60 20.35
C ARG A 185 6.81 -0.69 21.07
N GLU A 186 6.89 -0.69 22.38
CA GLU A 186 6.43 -1.78 23.24
C GLU A 186 4.90 -1.76 23.40
N GLY A 187 4.32 -2.87 23.88
CA GLY A 187 2.90 -2.99 24.16
C GLY A 187 2.01 -3.42 23.00
N HIS A 188 2.59 -3.75 21.84
CA HIS A 188 1.84 -4.34 20.72
C HIS A 188 1.85 -5.87 20.78
N ASP A 189 0.69 -6.48 20.51
CA ASP A 189 0.63 -7.91 20.22
C ASP A 189 1.25 -8.17 18.83
N ARG A 190 2.52 -8.53 18.84
CA ARG A 190 3.28 -8.81 17.59
C ARG A 190 2.71 -10.01 16.84
N SER A 191 2.10 -10.97 17.53
CA SER A 191 1.50 -12.15 16.88
C SER A 191 0.24 -11.75 16.11
N ALA A 192 -0.64 -10.96 16.71
CA ALA A 192 -1.83 -10.43 16.06
C ALA A 192 -1.46 -9.52 14.87
N LEU A 193 -0.44 -8.68 15.01
CA LEU A 193 0.04 -7.85 13.91
C LEU A 193 0.62 -8.68 12.76
N CYS A 194 1.43 -9.70 13.08
CA CYS A 194 1.97 -10.61 12.08
C CYS A 194 0.84 -11.28 11.30
N ALA A 195 -0.14 -11.84 12.00
CA ALA A 195 -1.31 -12.47 11.38
C ALA A 195 -2.11 -11.50 10.49
N ALA A 196 -2.31 -10.25 10.93
CA ALA A 196 -3.04 -9.24 10.17
C ALA A 196 -2.32 -8.84 8.87
N TYR A 197 -0.99 -8.72 8.88
CA TYR A 197 -0.22 -8.41 7.67
C TYR A 197 0.02 -9.63 6.77
N ASP A 198 -0.14 -10.84 7.27
CA ASP A 198 -0.12 -12.07 6.47
C ASP A 198 -1.51 -12.46 5.94
N ALA A 199 -2.60 -11.95 6.51
CA ALA A 199 -3.98 -12.27 6.12
C ALA A 199 -4.29 -12.13 4.60
N PRO A 200 -3.72 -11.16 3.86
CA PRO A 200 -3.93 -11.06 2.42
C PRO A 200 -3.36 -12.20 1.58
N TYR A 201 -2.55 -13.08 2.14
CA TYR A 201 -1.73 -14.00 1.36
C TYR A 201 -1.98 -15.47 1.71
N ASP A 202 -1.92 -16.31 0.68
CA ASP A 202 -2.00 -17.76 0.77
C ASP A 202 -0.77 -18.38 0.07
N GLY A 203 0.39 -18.22 0.70
CA GLY A 203 1.67 -18.71 0.19
C GLY A 203 2.38 -17.78 -0.80
N ALA A 204 3.51 -18.25 -1.34
CA ALA A 204 4.44 -17.43 -2.11
C ALA A 204 3.86 -16.87 -3.41
N ALA A 205 2.96 -17.59 -4.10
CA ALA A 205 2.38 -17.12 -5.37
C ALA A 205 1.57 -15.83 -5.20
N SER A 206 0.83 -15.68 -4.08
CA SER A 206 0.04 -14.48 -3.80
C SER A 206 0.89 -13.28 -3.35
N LYS A 207 2.19 -13.47 -3.08
CA LYS A 207 3.14 -12.45 -2.63
C LYS A 207 4.02 -11.89 -3.77
N ALA A 208 3.68 -12.14 -5.03
CA ALA A 208 4.45 -11.66 -6.17
C ALA A 208 4.71 -10.14 -6.11
N GLY A 209 3.70 -9.34 -5.73
CA GLY A 209 3.85 -7.90 -5.53
C GLY A 209 4.88 -7.53 -4.47
N ALA A 210 4.77 -8.13 -3.29
CA ALA A 210 5.69 -7.86 -2.18
C ALA A 210 7.14 -8.25 -2.55
N ARG A 211 7.34 -9.39 -3.25
CA ARG A 211 8.66 -9.79 -3.73
C ARG A 211 9.21 -8.85 -4.81
N ARG A 212 8.36 -8.30 -5.67
CA ARG A 212 8.81 -7.51 -6.83
C ARG A 212 9.16 -6.07 -6.47
N PHE A 213 8.49 -5.44 -5.51
CA PHE A 213 8.73 -4.04 -5.18
C PHE A 213 10.21 -3.72 -4.85
N PRO A 214 10.97 -4.53 -4.08
CA PRO A 214 12.39 -4.29 -3.87
C PRO A 214 13.23 -4.23 -5.15
N PHE A 215 12.83 -4.95 -6.21
CA PHE A 215 13.50 -4.87 -7.51
C PHE A 215 13.23 -3.56 -8.25
N CYS A 216 12.13 -2.88 -7.93
CA CYS A 216 11.78 -1.57 -8.50
C CYS A 216 12.60 -0.41 -7.93
N ILE A 217 13.41 -0.62 -6.88
CA ILE A 217 14.32 0.42 -6.37
C ILE A 217 15.37 0.70 -7.44
N PRO A 218 15.44 1.93 -8.00
CA PRO A 218 16.31 2.25 -9.12
C PRO A 218 17.75 2.51 -8.66
N PHE A 219 18.46 1.46 -8.32
CA PHE A 219 19.91 1.56 -8.11
C PHE A 219 20.58 1.83 -9.46
N ALA A 220 21.45 2.84 -9.49
CA ALA A 220 22.32 3.13 -10.62
C ALA A 220 23.43 2.09 -10.73
#